data_5782e9afbab7e91b35a6b409d26a8394
#
_entry.id   5782e9afbab7e91b35a6b409d26a8394
#
_cell.length_a   1.000
_cell.length_b   1.000
_cell.length_c   1.000
_cell.angle_alpha   90.00
_cell.angle_beta   90.00
_cell.angle_gamma   90.00
#
_symmetry.space_group_name_H-M   'P 1'
#
loop_
_entity.id
_entity.type
_entity.pdbx_description
1 polymer ?
#
loop_
_entity_poly.entity_id
_entity_poly.type
_entity_poly.pdbx_seq_one_letter_code
_entity_poly.pdbx_strand_id
1 'polypeptide(L)'
;MENGVILWADDEIDLLKPHIMFLKDKGYKVLTTNNGDEAIDVLKAQSVDIVFLDENMPGLSGIETLSIIKASYPNLPVVMITKSEEEHIMENAIGASISDYLIKPVNPKQILLSVKKNLENKRLVSEKTTFAYQQQFRSIGMEISNRLDFTEWTEVYKKLVYWELELEKAQDPGILEVMRSQKDEANQVFCKYIERNYLDWLNGRSAEKPVLSHTLLREKVFPLLKENTSLFMILIDNLRYDQWKILQPIFEEYYRVESDELYYSILPSTTQYARNALFSGLMPTEIAKKYPKYWVDEDEEGSKNQFEGELLGENMKRFGYDVKYSYTKILNLAAGRKLVDSMSNLLGNRFNVIVYNFVDMLSHARTEMEVIRELADDESAYRSLTASWFEHSPLLDMIKFLAAKKIPLIITTDHGSVRVNNPVKVIGDRSTNTNLRYKNGRSLNYNKNEVFEVKNPAEAFLPRTNVSSAYVFCRGVDFFAYPNNYNHYVSYYRDTIQHGGISMEEMMIPFIYMKAK
;
A
#
# COMPACT_ATOMS: atom_id res chain seq x y z
N MET A 1 20.10 26.61 20.10
CA MET A 1 19.31 25.46 19.64
C MET A 1 20.08 24.21 20.03
N GLU A 2 19.42 23.19 20.56
CA GLU A 2 20.05 21.90 20.85
C GLU A 2 20.31 21.19 19.52
N ASN A 3 21.54 20.67 19.34
CA ASN A 3 21.97 20.01 18.10
C ASN A 3 21.48 18.53 18.00
N GLY A 4 20.74 18.06 19.00
CA GLY A 4 20.17 16.70 19.10
C GLY A 4 20.37 16.07 20.47
N VAL A 5 19.63 14.99 20.72
CA VAL A 5 19.61 14.22 21.95
C VAL A 5 20.35 12.91 21.75
N ILE A 6 21.40 12.69 22.52
CA ILE A 6 22.24 11.48 22.51
C ILE A 6 21.88 10.65 23.75
N LEU A 7 21.55 9.38 23.57
CA LEU A 7 21.51 8.42 24.67
C LEU A 7 22.80 7.61 24.65
N TRP A 8 23.49 7.53 25.80
CA TRP A 8 24.72 6.75 25.95
C TRP A 8 24.55 5.73 27.08
N ALA A 9 24.55 4.46 26.72
CA ALA A 9 24.49 3.33 27.65
C ALA A 9 25.85 2.67 27.71
N ASP A 10 26.47 2.66 28.90
CA ASP A 10 27.81 2.09 29.17
C ASP A 10 27.89 1.82 30.67
N ASP A 11 28.33 0.62 31.08
CA ASP A 11 28.45 0.26 32.49
C ASP A 11 29.55 1.08 33.23
N GLU A 12 30.53 1.57 32.46
CA GLU A 12 31.58 2.47 32.94
C GLU A 12 31.26 3.96 32.65
N ILE A 13 30.02 4.35 32.50
CA ILE A 13 29.58 5.70 32.05
C ILE A 13 30.14 6.83 32.90
N ASP A 14 30.41 6.60 34.19
CA ASP A 14 31.00 7.59 35.09
C ASP A 14 32.44 7.95 34.70
N LEU A 15 33.17 7.05 34.06
CA LEU A 15 34.52 7.29 33.55
C LEU A 15 34.49 8.12 32.26
N LEU A 16 33.36 8.20 31.60
CA LEU A 16 33.17 8.91 30.34
C LEU A 16 32.69 10.36 30.52
N LYS A 17 32.66 10.87 31.74
CA LYS A 17 32.28 12.28 32.05
C LYS A 17 32.97 13.32 31.16
N PRO A 18 34.27 13.23 30.86
CA PRO A 18 34.95 14.19 29.99
C PRO A 18 34.37 14.18 28.55
N HIS A 19 33.99 13.00 28.03
CA HIS A 19 33.39 12.85 26.71
C HIS A 19 31.98 13.45 26.69
N ILE A 20 31.20 13.22 27.75
CA ILE A 20 29.86 13.76 27.92
C ILE A 20 29.90 15.28 27.98
N MET A 21 30.83 15.84 28.77
CA MET A 21 31.02 17.30 28.86
C MET A 21 31.39 17.89 27.49
N PHE A 22 32.33 17.25 26.79
CA PHE A 22 32.70 17.69 25.44
C PHE A 22 31.53 17.72 24.46
N LEU A 23 30.64 16.72 24.49
CA LEU A 23 29.45 16.70 23.63
C LEU A 23 28.43 17.78 24.06
N LYS A 24 28.25 18.00 25.36
CA LYS A 24 27.40 19.10 25.89
C LYS A 24 27.92 20.47 25.47
N ASP A 25 29.24 20.68 25.52
CA ASP A 25 29.86 21.92 25.03
C ASP A 25 29.69 22.13 23.52
N LYS A 26 29.45 21.05 22.77
CA LYS A 26 29.12 21.09 21.34
C LYS A 26 27.60 21.28 21.08
N GLY A 27 26.81 21.45 22.12
CA GLY A 27 25.37 21.76 22.02
C GLY A 27 24.47 20.53 21.93
N TYR A 28 24.96 19.32 22.27
CA TYR A 28 24.13 18.13 22.34
C TYR A 28 23.59 17.90 23.75
N LYS A 29 22.36 17.47 23.87
CA LYS A 29 21.83 16.92 25.12
C LYS A 29 22.27 15.46 25.24
N VAL A 30 22.91 15.08 26.34
CA VAL A 30 23.37 13.72 26.56
C VAL A 30 22.65 13.12 27.76
N LEU A 31 21.88 12.05 27.50
CA LEU A 31 21.25 11.18 28.47
C LEU A 31 22.16 9.98 28.69
N THR A 32 22.30 9.52 29.92
CA THR A 32 23.23 8.43 30.27
C THR A 32 22.50 7.36 31.05
N THR A 33 22.84 6.10 30.76
CA THR A 33 22.39 4.91 31.49
C THR A 33 23.55 3.95 31.68
N ASN A 34 23.48 3.03 32.65
CA ASN A 34 24.54 2.11 32.95
C ASN A 34 24.23 0.65 32.54
N ASN A 35 23.07 0.44 31.92
CA ASN A 35 22.64 -0.88 31.42
C ASN A 35 21.64 -0.74 30.25
N GLY A 36 21.36 -1.86 29.57
CA GLY A 36 20.49 -1.92 28.41
C GLY A 36 19.00 -1.72 28.74
N ASP A 37 18.55 -2.24 29.87
CA ASP A 37 17.13 -2.11 30.28
C ASP A 37 16.75 -0.65 30.52
N GLU A 38 17.57 0.09 31.25
CA GLU A 38 17.38 1.52 31.46
C GLU A 38 17.43 2.32 30.14
N ALA A 39 18.31 1.93 29.21
CA ALA A 39 18.36 2.58 27.90
C ALA A 39 17.05 2.41 27.12
N ILE A 40 16.46 1.22 27.15
CA ILE A 40 15.14 0.95 26.52
C ILE A 40 14.04 1.79 27.20
N ASP A 41 14.06 1.92 28.53
CA ASP A 41 13.04 2.70 29.25
C ASP A 41 13.18 4.20 28.99
N VAL A 42 14.40 4.73 28.82
CA VAL A 42 14.63 6.12 28.40
C VAL A 42 14.05 6.34 26.99
N LEU A 43 14.24 5.41 26.06
CA LEU A 43 13.70 5.52 24.69
C LEU A 43 12.17 5.53 24.65
N LYS A 44 11.50 4.84 25.58
CA LYS A 44 10.04 4.91 25.73
C LYS A 44 9.55 6.25 26.30
N ALA A 45 10.37 6.90 27.14
CA ALA A 45 9.98 8.10 27.87
C ALA A 45 10.34 9.41 27.15
N GLN A 46 11.37 9.42 26.30
CA GLN A 46 11.90 10.63 25.65
C GLN A 46 12.34 10.33 24.22
N SER A 47 12.22 11.36 23.36
CA SER A 47 12.78 11.31 22.02
C SER A 47 14.31 11.38 22.05
N VAL A 48 14.96 10.48 21.34
CA VAL A 48 16.42 10.36 21.21
C VAL A 48 16.77 10.30 19.72
N ASP A 49 17.84 11.02 19.33
CA ASP A 49 18.24 11.12 17.93
C ASP A 49 19.33 10.09 17.55
N ILE A 50 20.15 9.65 18.51
CA ILE A 50 21.20 8.65 18.33
C ILE A 50 21.51 7.94 19.66
N VAL A 51 21.80 6.65 19.58
CA VAL A 51 22.21 5.83 20.74
C VAL A 51 23.65 5.40 20.59
N PHE A 52 24.44 5.59 21.64
CA PHE A 52 25.73 4.92 21.84
C PHE A 52 25.52 3.78 22.83
N LEU A 53 25.97 2.60 22.47
CA LEU A 53 25.70 1.37 23.20
C LEU A 53 26.99 0.58 23.43
N ASP A 54 27.36 0.42 24.67
CA ASP A 54 28.49 -0.47 25.02
C ASP A 54 28.08 -1.94 24.81
N GLU A 55 29.00 -2.74 24.37
CA GLU A 55 28.77 -4.17 24.13
C GLU A 55 28.56 -4.95 25.41
N ASN A 56 29.39 -4.67 26.42
CA ASN A 56 29.48 -5.43 27.67
C ASN A 56 28.79 -4.66 28.79
N MET A 57 27.50 -4.86 28.97
CA MET A 57 26.74 -4.25 30.06
C MET A 57 26.08 -5.32 30.94
N PRO A 58 25.85 -5.04 32.25
CA PRO A 58 25.15 -5.94 33.14
C PRO A 58 23.67 -6.09 32.71
N GLY A 59 23.15 -7.29 32.79
CA GLY A 59 21.80 -7.62 32.32
C GLY A 59 21.78 -7.92 30.83
N LEU A 60 21.10 -7.11 30.04
CA LEU A 60 21.09 -7.21 28.57
C LEU A 60 22.43 -6.76 27.99
N SER A 61 23.06 -7.59 27.19
CA SER A 61 24.22 -7.21 26.39
C SER A 61 23.88 -6.10 25.38
N GLY A 62 24.93 -5.41 24.88
CA GLY A 62 24.73 -4.39 23.86
C GLY A 62 24.03 -4.92 22.59
N ILE A 63 24.34 -6.14 22.14
CA ILE A 63 23.74 -6.77 20.97
C ILE A 63 22.26 -7.11 21.22
N GLU A 64 21.92 -7.64 22.38
CA GLU A 64 20.53 -7.92 22.76
C GLU A 64 19.73 -6.62 22.86
N THR A 65 20.29 -5.60 23.49
CA THR A 65 19.70 -4.26 23.57
C THR A 65 19.51 -3.64 22.19
N LEU A 66 20.49 -3.74 21.30
CA LEU A 66 20.41 -3.28 19.90
C LEU A 66 19.24 -3.95 19.18
N SER A 67 19.09 -5.26 19.33
CA SER A 67 18.01 -6.02 18.68
C SER A 67 16.62 -5.54 19.14
N ILE A 68 16.46 -5.28 20.43
CA ILE A 68 15.20 -4.75 21.00
C ILE A 68 14.94 -3.32 20.51
N ILE A 69 15.99 -2.47 20.51
CA ILE A 69 15.87 -1.09 20.01
C ILE A 69 15.46 -1.10 18.54
N LYS A 70 16.12 -1.90 17.70
CA LYS A 70 15.83 -1.95 16.26
C LYS A 70 14.46 -2.54 15.93
N ALA A 71 13.94 -3.45 16.74
CA ALA A 71 12.58 -3.96 16.61
C ALA A 71 11.52 -2.88 16.85
N SER A 72 11.77 -1.96 17.81
CA SER A 72 10.83 -0.90 18.17
C SER A 72 11.10 0.43 17.45
N TYR A 73 12.35 0.70 17.11
CA TYR A 73 12.83 1.94 16.49
C TYR A 73 13.79 1.65 15.32
N PRO A 74 13.31 1.10 14.19
CA PRO A 74 14.18 0.63 13.09
C PRO A 74 15.11 1.70 12.53
N ASN A 75 14.65 2.95 12.50
CA ASN A 75 15.36 4.10 11.91
C ASN A 75 16.24 4.87 12.91
N LEU A 76 16.24 4.51 14.19
CA LEU A 76 17.07 5.17 15.19
C LEU A 76 18.54 4.74 14.99
N PRO A 77 19.48 5.68 14.75
CA PRO A 77 20.88 5.35 14.64
C PRO A 77 21.43 4.79 15.95
N VAL A 78 22.07 3.63 15.88
CA VAL A 78 22.74 3.00 17.01
C VAL A 78 24.21 2.77 16.66
N VAL A 79 25.08 3.28 17.50
CA VAL A 79 26.53 3.15 17.40
C VAL A 79 27.02 2.22 18.50
N MET A 80 27.60 1.10 18.11
CA MET A 80 28.19 0.16 19.06
C MET A 80 29.57 0.62 19.49
N ILE A 81 29.88 0.50 20.78
CA ILE A 81 31.20 0.76 21.36
C ILE A 81 31.70 -0.52 22.04
N THR A 82 32.89 -0.99 21.71
CA THR A 82 33.41 -2.28 22.22
C THR A 82 34.91 -2.24 22.49
N LYS A 83 35.37 -3.18 23.30
CA LYS A 83 36.80 -3.42 23.57
C LYS A 83 37.43 -4.45 22.61
N SER A 84 36.66 -5.14 21.80
CA SER A 84 37.11 -6.25 20.95
C SER A 84 37.13 -5.88 19.47
N GLU A 85 38.17 -6.34 18.77
CA GLU A 85 38.26 -6.32 17.29
C GLU A 85 37.84 -7.67 16.68
N GLU A 86 37.14 -8.52 17.43
CA GLU A 86 36.74 -9.84 16.95
C GLU A 86 35.72 -9.74 15.81
N GLU A 87 36.09 -10.32 14.68
CA GLU A 87 35.29 -10.33 13.42
C GLU A 87 33.86 -10.85 13.61
N HIS A 88 33.68 -11.83 14.49
CA HIS A 88 32.38 -12.45 14.79
C HIS A 88 31.39 -11.49 15.50
N ILE A 89 31.89 -10.57 16.34
CA ILE A 89 31.05 -9.57 17.03
C ILE A 89 30.65 -8.48 16.04
N MET A 90 31.56 -8.08 15.14
CA MET A 90 31.29 -7.18 14.04
C MET A 90 30.22 -7.75 13.10
N GLU A 91 30.29 -9.02 12.70
CA GLU A 91 29.31 -9.67 11.82
C GLU A 91 27.90 -9.71 12.44
N ASN A 92 27.80 -10.03 13.74
CA ASN A 92 26.54 -10.03 14.45
C ASN A 92 25.94 -8.62 14.59
N ALA A 93 26.74 -7.62 14.86
CA ALA A 93 26.31 -6.22 14.98
C ALA A 93 25.91 -5.64 13.61
N ILE A 94 26.64 -5.97 12.54
CA ILE A 94 26.28 -5.61 11.15
C ILE A 94 24.97 -6.28 10.76
N GLY A 95 24.80 -7.57 11.07
CA GLY A 95 23.53 -8.29 10.85
C GLY A 95 22.34 -7.68 11.59
N ALA A 96 22.56 -7.01 12.74
CA ALA A 96 21.56 -6.29 13.50
C ALA A 96 21.38 -4.81 13.08
N SER A 97 21.92 -4.39 11.94
CA SER A 97 21.75 -3.05 11.35
C SER A 97 22.28 -1.89 12.20
N ILE A 98 23.50 -1.98 12.71
CA ILE A 98 24.17 -0.85 13.35
C ILE A 98 24.46 0.29 12.35
N SER A 99 24.53 1.52 12.88
CA SER A 99 24.84 2.71 12.07
C SER A 99 26.32 3.04 12.02
N ASP A 100 27.07 2.67 13.07
CA ASP A 100 28.51 2.84 13.17
C ASP A 100 29.10 1.93 14.29
N TYR A 101 30.43 1.78 14.31
CA TYR A 101 31.14 0.94 15.25
C TYR A 101 32.41 1.63 15.74
N LEU A 102 32.60 1.72 17.04
CA LEU A 102 33.77 2.36 17.66
C LEU A 102 34.50 1.41 18.61
N ILE A 103 35.83 1.39 18.57
CA ILE A 103 36.66 0.53 19.41
C ILE A 103 37.21 1.35 20.58
N LYS A 104 37.09 0.84 21.81
CA LYS A 104 37.69 1.45 23.02
C LYS A 104 39.21 1.29 23.00
N PRO A 105 39.99 2.32 23.37
CA PRO A 105 39.57 3.59 23.96
C PRO A 105 39.03 4.59 22.92
N VAL A 106 37.82 5.06 23.10
CA VAL A 106 37.21 6.03 22.19
C VAL A 106 37.74 7.44 22.46
N ASN A 107 37.98 8.18 21.38
CA ASN A 107 38.37 9.58 21.48
C ASN A 107 37.13 10.47 21.37
N PRO A 108 36.98 11.56 22.17
CA PRO A 108 35.84 12.48 22.06
C PRO A 108 35.57 13.00 20.63
N LYS A 109 36.64 13.19 19.83
CA LYS A 109 36.52 13.62 18.43
C LYS A 109 35.91 12.52 17.53
N GLN A 110 36.25 11.25 17.79
CA GLN A 110 35.64 10.13 17.04
C GLN A 110 34.17 10.01 17.33
N ILE A 111 33.75 10.15 18.60
CA ILE A 111 32.34 10.15 18.99
C ILE A 111 31.61 11.31 18.32
N LEU A 112 32.17 12.52 18.38
CA LEU A 112 31.58 13.68 17.72
C LEU A 112 31.48 13.48 16.20
N LEU A 113 32.47 12.86 15.57
CA LEU A 113 32.45 12.56 14.15
C LEU A 113 31.35 11.56 13.81
N SER A 114 31.17 10.50 14.61
CA SER A 114 30.10 9.53 14.45
C SER A 114 28.72 10.17 14.66
N VAL A 115 28.56 11.02 15.69
CA VAL A 115 27.32 11.80 15.88
C VAL A 115 27.01 12.64 14.65
N LYS A 116 27.98 13.44 14.18
CA LYS A 116 27.80 14.29 13.00
C LYS A 116 27.45 13.49 11.75
N LYS A 117 28.19 12.42 11.49
CA LYS A 117 27.96 11.53 10.34
C LYS A 117 26.53 11.01 10.35
N ASN A 118 26.00 10.58 11.49
CA ASN A 118 24.69 9.98 11.58
C ASN A 118 23.55 11.01 11.62
N LEU A 119 23.69 12.11 12.36
CA LEU A 119 22.66 13.13 12.50
C LEU A 119 22.67 14.14 11.34
N GLU A 120 23.84 14.62 10.91
CA GLU A 120 23.96 15.58 9.82
C GLU A 120 23.60 14.92 8.47
N ASN A 121 23.98 13.66 8.24
CA ASN A 121 23.55 12.94 7.04
C ASN A 121 22.04 12.81 6.97
N LYS A 122 21.38 12.43 8.07
CA LYS A 122 19.92 12.34 8.14
C LYS A 122 19.28 13.71 7.83
N ARG A 123 19.78 14.78 8.46
CA ARG A 123 19.28 16.15 8.22
C ARG A 123 19.53 16.62 6.78
N LEU A 124 20.74 16.40 6.25
CA LEU A 124 21.08 16.76 4.87
C LEU A 124 20.27 16.00 3.85
N VAL A 125 20.00 14.71 4.07
CA VAL A 125 19.13 13.92 3.20
C VAL A 125 17.70 14.44 3.27
N SER A 126 17.17 14.72 4.46
CA SER A 126 15.84 15.30 4.65
C SER A 126 15.71 16.66 3.98
N GLU A 127 16.66 17.59 4.22
CA GLU A 127 16.68 18.91 3.59
C GLU A 127 16.77 18.82 2.06
N LYS A 128 17.59 17.91 1.54
CA LYS A 128 17.72 17.66 0.10
C LYS A 128 16.42 17.12 -0.50
N THR A 129 15.78 16.17 0.15
CA THR A 129 14.50 15.58 -0.29
C THR A 129 13.40 16.63 -0.28
N THR A 130 13.27 17.39 0.80
CA THR A 130 12.32 18.50 0.91
C THR A 130 12.54 19.56 -0.17
N PHE A 131 13.78 19.97 -0.41
CA PHE A 131 14.12 20.94 -1.46
C PHE A 131 13.80 20.40 -2.87
N ALA A 132 14.14 19.13 -3.13
CA ALA A 132 13.82 18.49 -4.40
C ALA A 132 12.30 18.41 -4.64
N TYR A 133 11.52 18.07 -3.61
CA TYR A 133 10.07 18.11 -3.71
C TYR A 133 9.53 19.53 -3.96
N GLN A 134 10.04 20.55 -3.27
CA GLN A 134 9.62 21.93 -3.48
C GLN A 134 9.84 22.39 -4.93
N GLN A 135 10.90 21.93 -5.60
CA GLN A 135 11.11 22.17 -7.02
C GLN A 135 10.05 21.43 -7.87
N GLN A 136 9.73 20.19 -7.53
CA GLN A 136 8.75 19.38 -8.26
C GLN A 136 7.29 19.81 -7.98
N PHE A 137 7.01 20.37 -6.80
CA PHE A 137 5.67 20.81 -6.41
C PHE A 137 5.00 21.70 -7.47
N ARG A 138 5.74 22.69 -7.99
CA ARG A 138 5.21 23.59 -9.03
C ARG A 138 4.98 22.85 -10.35
N SER A 139 5.89 21.96 -10.73
CA SER A 139 5.76 21.17 -11.95
C SER A 139 4.53 20.29 -11.90
N ILE A 140 4.34 19.54 -10.80
CA ILE A 140 3.16 18.70 -10.57
C ILE A 140 1.87 19.54 -10.58
N GLY A 141 1.85 20.68 -9.91
CA GLY A 141 0.71 21.60 -9.91
C GLY A 141 0.35 22.13 -11.29
N MET A 142 1.35 22.46 -12.12
CA MET A 142 1.11 22.86 -13.52
C MET A 142 0.59 21.68 -14.36
N GLU A 143 1.15 20.48 -14.19
CA GLU A 143 0.67 19.26 -14.86
C GLU A 143 -0.80 19.01 -14.53
N ILE A 144 -1.17 18.99 -13.27
CA ILE A 144 -2.57 18.78 -12.77
C ILE A 144 -3.53 19.83 -13.35
N SER A 145 -3.07 21.07 -13.54
CA SER A 145 -3.88 22.16 -14.08
C SER A 145 -4.13 22.06 -15.59
N ASN A 146 -3.37 21.22 -16.29
CA ASN A 146 -3.52 20.97 -17.72
C ASN A 146 -4.64 19.94 -17.98
N ARG A 147 -5.01 19.78 -19.27
CA ARG A 147 -5.88 18.70 -19.71
C ARG A 147 -5.05 17.44 -19.91
N LEU A 148 -4.94 16.63 -18.86
CA LEU A 148 -4.21 15.36 -18.91
C LEU A 148 -5.06 14.27 -19.56
N ASP A 149 -4.41 13.38 -20.32
CA ASP A 149 -4.98 12.11 -20.76
C ASP A 149 -4.79 11.02 -19.70
N PHE A 150 -5.27 9.80 -19.97
CA PHE A 150 -5.20 8.69 -19.01
C PHE A 150 -3.77 8.21 -18.73
N THR A 151 -2.85 8.36 -19.69
CA THR A 151 -1.44 7.99 -19.52
C THR A 151 -0.72 9.03 -18.66
N GLU A 152 -0.95 10.31 -18.94
CA GLU A 152 -0.39 11.42 -18.17
C GLU A 152 -0.88 11.37 -16.71
N TRP A 153 -2.15 11.02 -16.47
CA TRP A 153 -2.67 10.81 -15.10
C TRP A 153 -1.94 9.68 -14.36
N THR A 154 -1.60 8.57 -15.04
CA THR A 154 -0.82 7.51 -14.39
C THR A 154 0.57 7.99 -13.98
N GLU A 155 1.23 8.81 -14.80
CA GLU A 155 2.54 9.37 -14.45
C GLU A 155 2.47 10.40 -13.31
N VAL A 156 1.44 11.25 -13.29
CA VAL A 156 1.20 12.16 -12.16
C VAL A 156 0.98 11.38 -10.87
N TYR A 157 0.14 10.32 -10.90
CA TYR A 157 -0.11 9.51 -9.70
C TYR A 157 1.14 8.79 -9.21
N LYS A 158 1.96 8.23 -10.11
CA LYS A 158 3.26 7.63 -9.76
C LYS A 158 4.20 8.64 -9.09
N LYS A 159 4.28 9.87 -9.61
CA LYS A 159 5.07 10.95 -9.01
C LYS A 159 4.57 11.30 -7.60
N LEU A 160 3.26 11.42 -7.42
CA LEU A 160 2.66 11.72 -6.12
C LEU A 160 2.96 10.61 -5.09
N VAL A 161 2.81 9.34 -5.47
CA VAL A 161 3.16 8.20 -4.61
C VAL A 161 4.67 8.19 -4.29
N TYR A 162 5.52 8.42 -5.26
CA TYR A 162 6.98 8.51 -5.04
C TYR A 162 7.32 9.56 -3.99
N TRP A 163 6.80 10.79 -4.13
CA TRP A 163 7.09 11.86 -3.19
C TRP A 163 6.47 11.64 -1.82
N GLU A 164 5.29 11.06 -1.73
CA GLU A 164 4.68 10.68 -0.46
C GLU A 164 5.62 9.75 0.33
N LEU A 165 6.12 8.69 -0.32
CA LEU A 165 7.01 7.71 0.32
C LEU A 165 8.40 8.28 0.66
N GLU A 166 8.96 9.15 -0.19
CA GLU A 166 10.26 9.77 0.08
C GLU A 166 10.18 10.82 1.21
N LEU A 167 9.12 11.60 1.26
CA LEU A 167 8.93 12.61 2.31
C LEU A 167 8.61 11.97 3.67
N GLU A 168 7.94 10.83 3.70
CA GLU A 168 7.76 10.06 4.94
C GLU A 168 9.11 9.62 5.55
N LYS A 169 10.04 9.18 4.72
CA LYS A 169 11.42 8.85 5.16
C LYS A 169 12.15 10.07 5.71
N ALA A 170 11.86 11.26 5.17
CA ALA A 170 12.45 12.52 5.61
C ALA A 170 11.94 13.00 6.98
N GLN A 171 10.77 12.51 7.42
CA GLN A 171 10.15 12.80 8.73
C GLN A 171 9.91 14.31 8.98
N ASP A 172 9.55 15.08 7.94
CA ASP A 172 9.15 16.48 8.05
C ASP A 172 7.61 16.60 7.96
N PRO A 173 6.91 16.81 9.09
CA PRO A 173 5.44 16.85 9.10
C PRO A 173 4.86 18.00 8.27
N GLY A 174 5.57 19.15 8.20
CA GLY A 174 5.08 20.32 7.49
C GLY A 174 5.02 20.10 5.97
N ILE A 175 6.07 19.49 5.41
CA ILE A 175 6.09 19.18 3.97
C ILE A 175 5.18 18.02 3.59
N LEU A 176 4.99 17.06 4.50
CA LEU A 176 4.02 15.97 4.31
C LEU A 176 2.58 16.51 4.21
N GLU A 177 2.22 17.51 5.00
CA GLU A 177 0.90 18.14 4.91
C GLU A 177 0.71 18.87 3.57
N VAL A 178 1.74 19.56 3.08
CA VAL A 178 1.73 20.17 1.74
C VAL A 178 1.57 19.12 0.65
N MET A 179 2.27 17.98 0.77
CA MET A 179 2.15 16.85 -0.16
C MET A 179 0.73 16.27 -0.17
N ARG A 180 0.14 16.06 1.01
CA ARG A 180 -1.24 15.56 1.15
C ARG A 180 -2.24 16.52 0.49
N SER A 181 -2.11 17.83 0.74
CA SER A 181 -2.95 18.84 0.10
C SER A 181 -2.84 18.82 -1.43
N GLN A 182 -1.63 18.64 -1.98
CA GLN A 182 -1.45 18.53 -3.42
C GLN A 182 -2.08 17.24 -3.99
N LYS A 183 -1.99 16.13 -3.26
CA LYS A 183 -2.63 14.86 -3.64
C LYS A 183 -4.16 14.96 -3.62
N ASP A 184 -4.73 15.66 -2.64
CA ASP A 184 -6.17 15.91 -2.55
C ASP A 184 -6.65 16.80 -3.72
N GLU A 185 -5.90 17.86 -4.08
CA GLU A 185 -6.17 18.66 -5.26
C GLU A 185 -6.13 17.82 -6.54
N ALA A 186 -5.11 17.00 -6.71
CA ALA A 186 -4.99 16.09 -7.85
C ALA A 186 -6.19 15.13 -7.92
N ASN A 187 -6.62 14.55 -6.80
CA ASN A 187 -7.80 13.70 -6.72
C ASN A 187 -9.08 14.42 -7.16
N GLN A 188 -9.26 15.68 -6.74
CA GLN A 188 -10.44 16.45 -7.16
C GLN A 188 -10.46 16.71 -8.68
N VAL A 189 -9.32 16.99 -9.29
CA VAL A 189 -9.21 17.19 -10.74
C VAL A 189 -9.37 15.85 -11.48
N PHE A 190 -8.77 14.79 -10.98
CA PHE A 190 -8.91 13.43 -11.50
C PHE A 190 -10.37 12.95 -11.48
N CYS A 191 -11.11 13.18 -10.41
CA CYS A 191 -12.52 12.82 -10.35
C CYS A 191 -13.32 13.50 -11.48
N LYS A 192 -13.09 14.79 -11.74
CA LYS A 192 -13.73 15.51 -12.85
C LYS A 192 -13.30 14.96 -14.21
N TYR A 193 -12.06 14.49 -14.33
CA TYR A 193 -11.56 13.83 -15.54
C TYR A 193 -12.30 12.51 -15.79
N ILE A 194 -12.46 11.67 -14.76
CA ILE A 194 -13.23 10.42 -14.85
C ILE A 194 -14.69 10.69 -15.22
N GLU A 195 -15.35 11.65 -14.60
CA GLU A 195 -16.72 12.01 -14.90
C GLU A 195 -16.96 12.38 -16.36
N ARG A 196 -16.00 13.05 -17.00
CA ARG A 196 -16.09 13.48 -18.40
C ARG A 196 -15.84 12.36 -19.39
N ASN A 197 -14.99 11.38 -19.06
CA ASN A 197 -14.45 10.43 -20.02
C ASN A 197 -14.94 9.00 -19.80
N TYR A 198 -15.31 8.61 -18.59
CA TYR A 198 -15.57 7.21 -18.23
C TYR A 198 -16.65 6.54 -19.07
N LEU A 199 -17.80 7.18 -19.23
CA LEU A 199 -18.89 6.63 -20.04
C LEU A 199 -18.54 6.57 -21.52
N ASP A 200 -17.73 7.49 -22.02
CA ASP A 200 -17.29 7.47 -23.42
C ASP A 200 -16.28 6.35 -23.69
N TRP A 201 -15.42 6.04 -22.72
CA TRP A 201 -14.54 4.86 -22.80
C TRP A 201 -15.31 3.55 -22.88
N LEU A 202 -16.33 3.40 -22.05
CA LEU A 202 -17.15 2.19 -22.01
C LEU A 202 -17.96 2.00 -23.29
N ASN A 203 -18.48 3.09 -23.85
CA ASN A 203 -19.36 3.06 -25.03
C ASN A 203 -18.62 3.22 -26.37
N GLY A 204 -17.29 3.20 -26.36
CA GLY A 204 -16.48 3.31 -27.59
C GLY A 204 -16.60 4.66 -28.31
N ARG A 205 -16.96 5.71 -27.58
CA ARG A 205 -17.08 7.08 -28.15
C ARG A 205 -15.77 7.83 -28.12
N SER A 206 -14.77 7.36 -27.36
CA SER A 206 -13.42 7.89 -27.34
C SER A 206 -12.53 7.08 -28.25
N ALA A 207 -11.69 7.76 -29.06
CA ALA A 207 -10.70 7.10 -29.92
C ALA A 207 -9.62 6.39 -29.11
N GLU A 208 -9.25 6.97 -27.96
CA GLU A 208 -8.28 6.43 -27.03
C GLU A 208 -8.91 6.19 -25.67
N LYS A 209 -8.54 5.09 -25.04
CA LYS A 209 -9.03 4.71 -23.73
C LYS A 209 -8.00 3.90 -22.96
N PRO A 210 -7.98 3.96 -21.62
CA PRO A 210 -7.09 3.14 -20.82
C PRO A 210 -7.47 1.66 -20.89
N VAL A 211 -6.54 0.80 -20.47
CA VAL A 211 -6.86 -0.58 -20.10
C VAL A 211 -7.78 -0.54 -18.89
N LEU A 212 -8.93 -1.19 -18.99
CA LEU A 212 -9.94 -1.26 -17.93
C LEU A 212 -10.00 -2.70 -17.37
N SER A 213 -10.58 -2.90 -16.18
CA SER A 213 -10.69 -4.21 -15.54
C SER A 213 -11.08 -5.32 -16.52
N HIS A 214 -12.15 -5.13 -17.31
CA HIS A 214 -12.64 -6.14 -18.25
C HIS A 214 -11.77 -6.35 -19.50
N THR A 215 -10.81 -5.46 -19.77
CA THR A 215 -9.91 -5.62 -20.94
C THR A 215 -8.52 -6.09 -20.55
N LEU A 216 -8.14 -6.05 -19.27
CA LEU A 216 -6.81 -6.33 -18.77
C LEU A 216 -6.26 -7.69 -19.23
N LEU A 217 -7.01 -8.77 -19.03
CA LEU A 217 -6.50 -10.10 -19.37
C LEU A 217 -6.23 -10.23 -20.85
N ARG A 218 -7.15 -9.74 -21.70
CA ARG A 218 -6.99 -9.78 -23.15
C ARG A 218 -5.80 -8.96 -23.64
N GLU A 219 -5.62 -7.77 -23.10
CA GLU A 219 -4.64 -6.80 -23.62
C GLU A 219 -3.23 -7.01 -23.05
N LYS A 220 -3.12 -7.43 -21.78
CA LYS A 220 -1.85 -7.51 -21.08
C LYS A 220 -1.43 -8.94 -20.71
N VAL A 221 -2.36 -9.82 -20.34
CA VAL A 221 -2.01 -11.15 -19.80
C VAL A 221 -1.98 -12.22 -20.88
N PHE A 222 -2.99 -12.30 -21.73
CA PHE A 222 -3.09 -13.35 -22.75
C PHE A 222 -1.94 -13.32 -23.77
N PRO A 223 -1.39 -12.17 -24.20
CA PRO A 223 -0.17 -12.16 -25.02
C PRO A 223 1.01 -12.88 -24.34
N LEU A 224 1.21 -12.66 -23.03
CA LEU A 224 2.30 -13.30 -22.26
C LEU A 224 2.16 -14.82 -22.18
N LEU A 225 0.94 -15.36 -22.26
CA LEU A 225 0.73 -16.82 -22.31
C LEU A 225 1.29 -17.47 -23.58
N LYS A 226 1.46 -16.73 -24.67
CA LYS A 226 2.08 -17.26 -25.90
C LYS A 226 3.59 -17.40 -25.74
N GLU A 227 4.19 -16.54 -24.96
CA GLU A 227 5.64 -16.45 -24.77
C GLU A 227 6.17 -17.39 -23.67
N ASN A 228 5.31 -17.76 -22.71
CA ASN A 228 5.71 -18.47 -21.50
C ASN A 228 5.10 -19.87 -21.43
N THR A 229 5.87 -20.84 -20.95
CA THR A 229 5.40 -22.24 -20.75
C THR A 229 4.48 -22.36 -19.54
N SER A 230 4.71 -21.55 -18.50
CA SER A 230 3.84 -21.39 -17.33
C SER A 230 3.92 -19.93 -16.89
N LEU A 231 2.78 -19.35 -16.51
CA LEU A 231 2.66 -17.99 -16.03
C LEU A 231 1.80 -17.98 -14.76
N PHE A 232 2.27 -17.31 -13.72
CA PHE A 232 1.49 -17.09 -12.51
C PHE A 232 1.03 -15.64 -12.45
N MET A 233 -0.22 -15.44 -12.10
CA MET A 233 -0.80 -14.13 -11.77
C MET A 233 -1.32 -14.19 -10.34
N ILE A 234 -0.78 -13.35 -9.48
CA ILE A 234 -1.23 -13.17 -8.10
C ILE A 234 -2.00 -11.87 -8.04
N LEU A 235 -3.28 -11.98 -7.74
CA LEU A 235 -4.16 -10.86 -7.47
C LEU A 235 -4.26 -10.69 -5.95
N ILE A 236 -3.75 -9.58 -5.44
CA ILE A 236 -3.90 -9.19 -4.03
C ILE A 236 -5.08 -8.22 -3.97
N ASP A 237 -6.17 -8.66 -3.37
CA ASP A 237 -7.41 -7.90 -3.24
C ASP A 237 -7.18 -6.55 -2.54
N ASN A 238 -7.62 -5.45 -3.16
CA ASN A 238 -7.51 -4.10 -2.61
C ASN A 238 -6.06 -3.58 -2.44
N LEU A 239 -5.11 -4.06 -3.24
CA LEU A 239 -3.72 -3.60 -3.18
C LEU A 239 -3.54 -2.25 -3.90
N ARG A 240 -3.20 -1.21 -3.18
CA ARG A 240 -2.90 0.10 -3.77
C ARG A 240 -1.48 0.16 -4.35
N TYR A 241 -1.25 1.13 -5.23
CA TYR A 241 0.06 1.33 -5.85
C TYR A 241 1.15 1.73 -4.85
N ASP A 242 0.84 2.56 -3.85
CA ASP A 242 1.77 2.91 -2.77
C ASP A 242 2.17 1.70 -1.92
N GLN A 243 1.24 0.77 -1.66
CA GLN A 243 1.54 -0.50 -1.00
C GLN A 243 2.42 -1.40 -1.87
N TRP A 244 2.16 -1.47 -3.19
CA TRP A 244 3.07 -2.15 -4.10
C TRP A 244 4.49 -1.59 -4.01
N LYS A 245 4.64 -0.27 -4.00
CA LYS A 245 5.98 0.37 -3.96
C LYS A 245 6.78 0.05 -2.71
N ILE A 246 6.14 -0.19 -1.57
CA ILE A 246 6.84 -0.65 -0.36
C ILE A 246 7.15 -2.15 -0.38
N LEU A 247 6.36 -2.97 -1.10
CA LEU A 247 6.62 -4.39 -1.28
C LEU A 247 7.68 -4.66 -2.37
N GLN A 248 7.80 -3.78 -3.34
CA GLN A 248 8.68 -3.95 -4.51
C GLN A 248 10.12 -4.35 -4.14
N PRO A 249 10.81 -3.74 -3.16
CA PRO A 249 12.17 -4.13 -2.78
C PRO A 249 12.28 -5.60 -2.36
N ILE A 250 11.26 -6.14 -1.67
CA ILE A 250 11.26 -7.55 -1.24
C ILE A 250 11.11 -8.47 -2.45
N PHE A 251 10.26 -8.12 -3.43
CA PHE A 251 10.15 -8.86 -4.67
C PHE A 251 11.44 -8.79 -5.49
N GLU A 252 12.11 -7.65 -5.50
CA GLU A 252 13.34 -7.44 -6.26
C GLU A 252 14.53 -8.24 -5.73
N GLU A 253 14.46 -8.83 -4.55
CA GLU A 253 15.45 -9.83 -4.13
C GLU A 253 15.43 -11.08 -5.04
N TYR A 254 14.26 -11.46 -5.54
CA TYR A 254 14.03 -12.70 -6.29
C TYR A 254 13.71 -12.49 -7.76
N TYR A 255 13.14 -11.34 -8.10
CA TYR A 255 12.63 -11.00 -9.42
C TYR A 255 13.22 -9.70 -9.95
N ARG A 256 13.21 -9.55 -11.27
CA ARG A 256 13.43 -8.28 -11.96
C ARG A 256 12.09 -7.80 -12.49
N VAL A 257 11.74 -6.55 -12.20
CA VAL A 257 10.56 -5.90 -12.76
C VAL A 257 10.81 -5.59 -14.24
N GLU A 258 10.00 -6.15 -15.11
CA GLU A 258 10.03 -5.92 -16.56
C GLU A 258 9.06 -4.81 -16.96
N SER A 259 7.90 -4.72 -16.25
CA SER A 259 6.88 -3.70 -16.48
C SER A 259 6.22 -3.31 -15.16
N ASP A 260 6.14 -2.01 -14.89
CA ASP A 260 5.42 -1.39 -13.76
C ASP A 260 4.40 -0.41 -14.34
N GLU A 261 3.21 -0.93 -14.64
CA GLU A 261 2.13 -0.19 -15.27
C GLU A 261 0.93 -0.04 -14.33
N LEU A 262 0.10 0.95 -14.61
CA LEU A 262 -1.21 1.11 -13.99
C LEU A 262 -2.30 0.89 -15.02
N TYR A 263 -3.40 0.28 -14.59
CA TYR A 263 -4.63 0.21 -15.37
C TYR A 263 -5.81 0.75 -14.54
N TYR A 264 -6.95 0.93 -15.16
CA TYR A 264 -8.09 1.57 -14.51
C TYR A 264 -9.13 0.55 -14.07
N SER A 265 -9.46 0.54 -12.77
CA SER A 265 -10.61 -0.21 -12.27
C SER A 265 -11.91 0.36 -12.80
N ILE A 266 -12.89 -0.51 -13.06
CA ILE A 266 -14.25 -0.05 -13.39
C ILE A 266 -14.99 0.41 -12.13
N LEU A 267 -16.06 1.18 -12.33
CA LEU A 267 -16.97 1.60 -11.27
C LEU A 267 -18.19 0.66 -11.19
N PRO A 268 -18.64 0.33 -9.99
CA PRO A 268 -18.03 0.56 -8.68
C PRO A 268 -16.66 -0.14 -8.56
N SER A 269 -15.68 0.56 -7.98
CA SER A 269 -14.34 0.00 -7.71
C SER A 269 -14.39 -0.94 -6.50
N THR A 270 -15.08 -2.06 -6.66
CA THR A 270 -15.31 -3.07 -5.62
C THR A 270 -15.12 -4.47 -6.16
N THR A 271 -14.82 -5.39 -5.26
CA THR A 271 -14.59 -6.80 -5.57
C THR A 271 -15.68 -7.43 -6.43
N GLN A 272 -16.96 -7.19 -6.10
CA GLN A 272 -18.09 -7.75 -6.87
C GLN A 272 -18.07 -7.35 -8.34
N TYR A 273 -17.85 -6.06 -8.61
CA TYR A 273 -17.93 -5.53 -9.96
C TYR A 273 -16.60 -5.65 -10.70
N ALA A 274 -15.52 -5.11 -10.13
CA ALA A 274 -14.24 -5.01 -10.80
C ALA A 274 -13.57 -6.38 -11.02
N ARG A 275 -13.59 -7.29 -10.02
CA ARG A 275 -12.93 -8.58 -10.13
C ARG A 275 -13.68 -9.56 -11.02
N ASN A 276 -15.01 -9.59 -10.95
CA ASN A 276 -15.79 -10.37 -11.90
C ASN A 276 -15.61 -9.87 -13.34
N ALA A 277 -15.53 -8.55 -13.56
CA ALA A 277 -15.25 -7.99 -14.87
C ALA A 277 -13.84 -8.34 -15.35
N LEU A 278 -12.84 -8.29 -14.47
CA LEU A 278 -11.46 -8.68 -14.77
C LEU A 278 -11.37 -10.12 -15.27
N PHE A 279 -11.93 -11.07 -14.52
CA PHE A 279 -11.85 -12.48 -14.89
C PHE A 279 -12.74 -12.84 -16.07
N SER A 280 -13.94 -12.31 -16.14
CA SER A 280 -14.85 -12.58 -17.26
C SER A 280 -14.43 -11.90 -18.56
N GLY A 281 -13.70 -10.78 -18.52
CA GLY A 281 -13.45 -9.92 -19.67
C GLY A 281 -14.75 -9.29 -20.24
N LEU A 282 -15.75 -9.08 -19.39
CA LEU A 282 -17.05 -8.51 -19.70
C LEU A 282 -17.48 -7.52 -18.62
N MET A 283 -18.30 -6.56 -18.97
CA MET A 283 -18.90 -5.66 -18.01
C MET A 283 -20.05 -6.34 -17.24
N PRO A 284 -20.43 -5.86 -16.04
CA PRO A 284 -21.38 -6.52 -15.14
C PRO A 284 -22.69 -6.99 -15.81
N THR A 285 -23.38 -6.13 -16.56
CA THR A 285 -24.62 -6.52 -17.25
C THR A 285 -24.40 -7.53 -18.37
N GLU A 286 -23.23 -7.54 -18.99
CA GLU A 286 -22.88 -8.52 -20.01
C GLU A 286 -22.63 -9.90 -19.36
N ILE A 287 -22.00 -9.92 -18.15
CA ILE A 287 -21.84 -11.16 -17.37
C ILE A 287 -23.22 -11.71 -17.00
N ALA A 288 -24.08 -10.89 -16.40
CA ALA A 288 -25.44 -11.28 -15.99
C ALA A 288 -26.25 -11.82 -17.16
N LYS A 289 -26.17 -11.21 -18.35
CA LYS A 289 -26.88 -11.64 -19.55
C LYS A 289 -26.31 -12.91 -20.16
N LYS A 290 -24.97 -13.03 -20.26
CA LYS A 290 -24.30 -14.13 -20.97
C LYS A 290 -24.10 -15.34 -20.08
N TYR A 291 -23.85 -15.13 -18.80
CA TYR A 291 -23.56 -16.14 -17.79
C TYR A 291 -24.42 -15.95 -16.53
N PRO A 292 -25.75 -16.02 -16.62
CA PRO A 292 -26.65 -15.71 -15.50
C PRO A 292 -26.43 -16.60 -14.28
N LYS A 293 -25.84 -17.79 -14.45
CA LYS A 293 -25.47 -18.67 -13.33
C LYS A 293 -24.24 -18.22 -12.55
N TYR A 294 -23.43 -17.33 -13.13
CA TYR A 294 -22.17 -16.87 -12.57
C TYR A 294 -22.23 -15.42 -12.05
N TRP A 295 -23.37 -14.77 -12.24
CA TRP A 295 -23.64 -13.46 -11.68
C TRP A 295 -24.61 -13.58 -10.50
N VAL A 296 -24.26 -12.94 -9.38
CA VAL A 296 -25.10 -12.85 -8.19
C VAL A 296 -25.36 -11.37 -7.95
N ASP A 297 -26.62 -10.96 -7.93
CA ASP A 297 -27.00 -9.57 -7.73
C ASP A 297 -26.68 -9.09 -6.31
N GLU A 298 -26.56 -7.77 -6.14
CA GLU A 298 -26.10 -7.16 -4.89
C GLU A 298 -27.04 -7.45 -3.70
N ASP A 299 -28.34 -7.57 -3.96
CA ASP A 299 -29.41 -7.85 -3.01
C ASP A 299 -29.65 -9.35 -2.75
N GLU A 300 -29.07 -10.24 -3.52
CA GLU A 300 -29.15 -11.68 -3.30
C GLU A 300 -28.27 -12.14 -2.14
N GLU A 301 -28.56 -13.26 -1.53
CA GLU A 301 -27.71 -13.88 -0.51
C GLU A 301 -26.51 -14.61 -1.11
N GLY A 302 -25.41 -14.69 -0.39
CA GLY A 302 -24.23 -15.47 -0.75
C GLY A 302 -23.04 -14.63 -1.26
N SER A 303 -21.95 -15.34 -1.58
CA SER A 303 -20.75 -14.69 -2.10
C SER A 303 -20.94 -14.20 -3.53
N LYS A 304 -20.63 -12.94 -3.78
CA LYS A 304 -20.76 -12.29 -5.10
C LYS A 304 -19.65 -12.71 -6.08
N ASN A 305 -18.59 -13.34 -5.57
CA ASN A 305 -17.37 -13.67 -6.30
C ASN A 305 -17.00 -15.16 -6.16
N GLN A 306 -17.97 -16.06 -6.26
CA GLN A 306 -17.75 -17.50 -6.14
C GLN A 306 -17.39 -18.19 -7.46
N PHE A 307 -17.67 -17.56 -8.61
CA PHE A 307 -17.52 -18.15 -9.95
C PHE A 307 -16.38 -17.52 -10.77
N GLU A 308 -15.41 -16.91 -10.09
CA GLU A 308 -14.29 -16.21 -10.75
C GLU A 308 -13.45 -17.16 -11.61
N GLY A 309 -13.23 -18.40 -11.16
CA GLY A 309 -12.50 -19.43 -11.91
C GLY A 309 -13.22 -19.86 -13.19
N GLU A 310 -14.54 -20.03 -13.14
CA GLU A 310 -15.38 -20.34 -14.28
C GLU A 310 -15.43 -19.18 -15.27
N LEU A 311 -15.58 -17.94 -14.77
CA LEU A 311 -15.55 -16.74 -15.60
C LEU A 311 -14.22 -16.59 -16.33
N LEU A 312 -13.09 -16.88 -15.65
CA LEU A 312 -11.77 -16.90 -16.27
C LEU A 312 -11.72 -17.94 -17.41
N GLY A 313 -12.20 -19.16 -17.17
CA GLY A 313 -12.25 -20.21 -18.20
C GLY A 313 -13.07 -19.81 -19.42
N GLU A 314 -14.23 -19.20 -19.20
CA GLU A 314 -15.09 -18.71 -20.29
C GLU A 314 -14.44 -17.53 -21.05
N ASN A 315 -13.70 -16.67 -20.36
CA ASN A 315 -12.94 -15.60 -20.98
C ASN A 315 -11.82 -16.16 -21.87
N MET A 316 -11.04 -17.10 -21.36
CA MET A 316 -9.96 -17.75 -22.10
C MET A 316 -10.48 -18.45 -23.37
N LYS A 317 -11.54 -19.23 -23.24
CA LYS A 317 -12.21 -19.90 -24.40
C LYS A 317 -12.65 -18.91 -25.45
N ARG A 318 -13.26 -17.79 -25.04
CA ARG A 318 -13.77 -16.76 -25.96
C ARG A 318 -12.67 -16.13 -26.80
N PHE A 319 -11.45 -16.06 -26.29
CA PHE A 319 -10.29 -15.53 -26.99
C PHE A 319 -9.38 -16.63 -27.59
N GLY A 320 -9.83 -17.90 -27.62
CA GLY A 320 -9.13 -19.01 -28.27
C GLY A 320 -7.96 -19.57 -27.46
N TYR A 321 -7.93 -19.34 -26.15
CA TYR A 321 -6.92 -19.92 -25.25
C TYR A 321 -7.46 -21.20 -24.61
N ASP A 322 -7.33 -22.33 -25.32
CA ASP A 322 -7.65 -23.66 -24.80
C ASP A 322 -6.39 -24.26 -24.15
N VAL A 323 -6.04 -23.78 -22.98
CA VAL A 323 -4.85 -24.19 -22.22
C VAL A 323 -5.24 -24.57 -20.80
N LYS A 324 -4.45 -25.46 -20.21
CA LYS A 324 -4.65 -25.86 -18.82
C LYS A 324 -4.37 -24.67 -17.90
N TYR A 325 -5.33 -24.34 -17.06
CA TYR A 325 -5.23 -23.27 -16.07
C TYR A 325 -5.68 -23.74 -14.68
N SER A 326 -5.33 -22.96 -13.67
CA SER A 326 -5.88 -23.08 -12.31
C SER A 326 -6.31 -21.74 -11.77
N TYR A 327 -7.30 -21.78 -10.89
CA TYR A 327 -7.74 -20.64 -10.09
C TYR A 327 -7.80 -21.08 -8.62
N THR A 328 -7.15 -20.31 -7.73
CA THR A 328 -7.11 -20.60 -6.29
C THR A 328 -7.32 -19.32 -5.50
N LYS A 329 -8.26 -19.34 -4.55
CA LYS A 329 -8.55 -18.20 -3.66
C LYS A 329 -8.08 -18.51 -2.25
N ILE A 330 -7.26 -17.65 -1.69
CA ILE A 330 -6.66 -17.78 -0.35
C ILE A 330 -7.36 -16.81 0.59
N LEU A 331 -8.12 -17.36 1.53
CA LEU A 331 -8.92 -16.62 2.50
C LEU A 331 -8.29 -16.62 3.90
N ASN A 332 -7.31 -17.49 4.16
CA ASN A 332 -6.67 -17.60 5.46
C ASN A 332 -5.27 -18.23 5.36
N LEU A 333 -4.51 -18.15 6.45
CA LEU A 333 -3.15 -18.62 6.55
C LEU A 333 -3.01 -20.14 6.25
N ALA A 334 -3.95 -20.95 6.73
CA ALA A 334 -3.92 -22.41 6.55
C ALA A 334 -4.06 -22.79 5.06
N ALA A 335 -4.97 -22.12 4.33
CA ALA A 335 -5.12 -22.29 2.89
C ALA A 335 -3.85 -21.88 2.13
N GLY A 336 -3.20 -20.79 2.56
CA GLY A 336 -1.93 -20.34 1.99
C GLY A 336 -0.82 -21.39 2.17
N ARG A 337 -0.62 -21.91 3.36
CA ARG A 337 0.38 -22.97 3.65
C ARG A 337 0.11 -24.23 2.83
N LYS A 338 -1.15 -24.68 2.77
CA LYS A 338 -1.53 -25.85 1.96
C LYS A 338 -1.21 -25.63 0.47
N LEU A 339 -1.38 -24.41 -0.04
CA LEU A 339 -1.02 -24.11 -1.42
C LEU A 339 0.49 -24.16 -1.63
N VAL A 340 1.30 -23.64 -0.72
CA VAL A 340 2.77 -23.73 -0.78
C VAL A 340 3.21 -25.19 -0.93
N ASP A 341 2.68 -26.10 -0.11
CA ASP A 341 2.99 -27.54 -0.15
C ASP A 341 2.63 -28.20 -1.49
N SER A 342 1.64 -27.65 -2.20
CA SER A 342 1.14 -28.19 -3.47
C SER A 342 1.57 -27.41 -4.72
N MET A 343 2.39 -26.39 -4.59
CA MET A 343 2.82 -25.51 -5.70
C MET A 343 3.41 -26.28 -6.90
N SER A 344 4.14 -27.37 -6.63
CA SER A 344 4.73 -28.21 -7.68
C SER A 344 3.69 -28.77 -8.64
N ASN A 345 2.46 -29.04 -8.18
CA ASN A 345 1.37 -29.57 -9.01
C ASN A 345 0.85 -28.54 -10.02
N LEU A 346 1.09 -27.26 -9.78
CA LEU A 346 0.62 -26.16 -10.62
C LEU A 346 1.57 -25.83 -11.77
N LEU A 347 2.85 -26.26 -11.69
CA LEU A 347 3.85 -25.94 -12.70
C LEU A 347 3.52 -26.49 -14.09
N GLY A 348 2.72 -27.55 -14.16
CA GLY A 348 2.24 -28.15 -15.42
C GLY A 348 1.08 -27.40 -16.09
N ASN A 349 0.54 -26.37 -15.45
CA ASN A 349 -0.49 -25.52 -16.04
C ASN A 349 0.16 -24.35 -16.79
N ARG A 350 -0.48 -23.94 -17.88
CA ARG A 350 -0.04 -22.79 -18.68
C ARG A 350 -0.29 -21.48 -17.97
N PHE A 351 -1.42 -21.38 -17.26
CA PHE A 351 -1.82 -20.18 -16.52
C PHE A 351 -2.31 -20.54 -15.11
N ASN A 352 -1.78 -19.88 -14.11
CA ASN A 352 -2.15 -20.08 -12.73
C ASN A 352 -2.55 -18.73 -12.10
N VAL A 353 -3.75 -18.67 -11.56
CA VAL A 353 -4.26 -17.48 -10.86
C VAL A 353 -4.42 -17.78 -9.39
N ILE A 354 -3.83 -16.94 -8.56
CA ILE A 354 -3.95 -16.98 -7.11
C ILE A 354 -4.52 -15.65 -6.64
N VAL A 355 -5.62 -15.69 -5.90
CA VAL A 355 -6.25 -14.50 -5.32
C VAL A 355 -6.02 -14.50 -3.82
N TYR A 356 -5.47 -13.41 -3.31
CA TYR A 356 -5.20 -13.18 -1.89
C TYR A 356 -6.06 -12.05 -1.35
N ASN A 357 -6.90 -12.34 -0.34
CA ASN A 357 -7.85 -11.35 0.20
C ASN A 357 -7.32 -10.56 1.41
N PHE A 358 -6.05 -10.67 1.75
CA PHE A 358 -5.55 -10.13 3.03
C PHE A 358 -5.65 -8.61 3.14
N VAL A 359 -5.27 -7.84 2.11
CA VAL A 359 -5.24 -6.37 2.21
C VAL A 359 -6.66 -5.83 2.35
N ASP A 360 -7.63 -6.42 1.65
CA ASP A 360 -9.04 -6.09 1.82
C ASP A 360 -9.54 -6.43 3.24
N MET A 361 -9.22 -7.61 3.75
CA MET A 361 -9.53 -7.99 5.14
C MET A 361 -8.90 -7.04 6.16
N LEU A 362 -7.68 -6.54 5.92
CA LEU A 362 -7.02 -5.57 6.79
C LEU A 362 -7.76 -4.22 6.79
N SER A 363 -8.25 -3.78 5.63
CA SER A 363 -9.03 -2.54 5.50
C SER A 363 -10.35 -2.62 6.28
N HIS A 364 -11.04 -3.74 6.20
CA HIS A 364 -12.26 -4.01 6.98
C HIS A 364 -11.96 -4.12 8.49
N ALA A 365 -10.93 -4.88 8.88
CA ALA A 365 -10.53 -5.01 10.27
C ALA A 365 -10.15 -3.66 10.90
N ARG A 366 -9.49 -2.76 10.15
CA ARG A 366 -9.20 -1.40 10.61
C ARG A 366 -10.48 -0.60 10.90
N THR A 367 -11.54 -0.82 10.16
CA THR A 367 -12.83 -0.16 10.39
C THR A 367 -13.56 -0.74 11.61
N GLU A 368 -13.51 -2.05 11.83
CA GLU A 368 -14.31 -2.76 12.81
C GLU A 368 -13.60 -2.97 14.16
N MET A 369 -12.26 -3.08 14.16
CA MET A 369 -11.46 -3.43 15.33
C MET A 369 -10.62 -2.24 15.80
N GLU A 370 -10.86 -1.76 17.03
CA GLU A 370 -10.17 -0.63 17.64
C GLU A 370 -8.64 -0.82 17.69
N VAL A 371 -8.19 -2.02 18.07
CA VAL A 371 -6.75 -2.36 18.12
C VAL A 371 -6.07 -2.21 16.76
N ILE A 372 -6.71 -2.64 15.69
CA ILE A 372 -6.14 -2.48 14.33
C ILE A 372 -6.17 -1.02 13.91
N ARG A 373 -7.18 -0.26 14.33
CA ARG A 373 -7.27 1.18 14.08
C ARG A 373 -6.14 1.95 14.75
N GLU A 374 -5.78 1.58 15.98
CA GLU A 374 -4.64 2.17 16.70
C GLU A 374 -3.29 1.79 16.07
N LEU A 375 -3.13 0.53 15.61
CA LEU A 375 -1.91 0.05 14.95
C LEU A 375 -1.71 0.63 13.55
N ALA A 376 -2.77 1.04 12.88
CA ALA A 376 -2.77 1.63 11.55
C ALA A 376 -3.49 2.99 11.58
N ASP A 377 -3.06 3.88 12.46
CA ASP A 377 -3.70 5.17 12.69
C ASP A 377 -3.52 6.13 11.51
N ASP A 378 -2.45 5.97 10.72
CA ASP A 378 -2.21 6.74 9.50
C ASP A 378 -1.89 5.84 8.28
N GLU A 379 -1.64 6.47 7.14
CA GLU A 379 -1.32 5.79 5.87
C GLU A 379 0.03 5.06 5.92
N SER A 380 1.02 5.62 6.59
CA SER A 380 2.35 5.02 6.75
C SER A 380 2.29 3.75 7.59
N ALA A 381 1.57 3.80 8.72
CA ALA A 381 1.35 2.64 9.57
C ALA A 381 0.55 1.54 8.85
N TYR A 382 -0.47 1.91 8.07
CA TYR A 382 -1.23 0.96 7.25
C TYR A 382 -0.36 0.25 6.20
N ARG A 383 0.54 1.00 5.53
CA ARG A 383 1.53 0.41 4.60
C ARG A 383 2.50 -0.52 5.32
N SER A 384 2.99 -0.12 6.50
CA SER A 384 3.92 -0.92 7.32
C SER A 384 3.30 -2.25 7.75
N LEU A 385 2.02 -2.26 8.13
CA LEU A 385 1.31 -3.51 8.43
C LEU A 385 1.18 -4.41 7.20
N THR A 386 0.96 -3.84 6.02
CA THR A 386 0.92 -4.60 4.75
C THR A 386 2.27 -5.26 4.47
N ALA A 387 3.38 -4.54 4.64
CA ALA A 387 4.73 -5.07 4.44
C ALA A 387 5.05 -6.19 5.45
N SER A 388 4.80 -5.94 6.74
CA SER A 388 5.03 -6.94 7.80
C SER A 388 4.21 -8.21 7.57
N TRP A 389 2.94 -8.09 7.17
CA TRP A 389 2.15 -9.25 6.81
C TRP A 389 2.78 -10.02 5.66
N PHE A 390 3.19 -9.31 4.60
CA PHE A 390 3.76 -9.94 3.41
C PHE A 390 5.02 -10.74 3.76
N GLU A 391 5.95 -10.18 4.54
CA GLU A 391 7.18 -10.82 4.98
C GLU A 391 6.95 -12.12 5.78
N HIS A 392 5.85 -12.22 6.51
CA HIS A 392 5.51 -13.37 7.34
C HIS A 392 4.42 -14.27 6.73
N SER A 393 4.01 -13.99 5.49
CA SER A 393 2.92 -14.73 4.83
C SER A 393 3.45 -15.89 3.97
N PRO A 394 2.64 -16.95 3.77
CA PRO A 394 2.94 -17.99 2.80
C PRO A 394 3.10 -17.46 1.36
N LEU A 395 2.64 -16.25 1.09
CA LEU A 395 2.79 -15.63 -0.22
C LEU A 395 4.27 -15.39 -0.57
N LEU A 396 5.09 -14.95 0.40
CA LEU A 396 6.53 -14.81 0.19
C LEU A 396 7.20 -16.16 -0.11
N ASP A 397 6.78 -17.24 0.56
CA ASP A 397 7.30 -18.59 0.28
C ASP A 397 6.93 -19.06 -1.14
N MET A 398 5.70 -18.76 -1.60
CA MET A 398 5.28 -19.02 -2.98
C MET A 398 6.17 -18.27 -3.98
N ILE A 399 6.46 -17.00 -3.72
CA ILE A 399 7.30 -16.15 -4.57
C ILE A 399 8.71 -16.70 -4.66
N LYS A 400 9.32 -17.08 -3.52
CA LYS A 400 10.64 -17.74 -3.47
C LYS A 400 10.65 -19.04 -4.27
N PHE A 401 9.61 -19.86 -4.11
CA PHE A 401 9.47 -21.11 -4.85
C PHE A 401 9.40 -20.87 -6.35
N LEU A 402 8.55 -19.95 -6.81
CA LEU A 402 8.37 -19.63 -8.23
C LEU A 402 9.66 -19.03 -8.83
N ALA A 403 10.36 -18.18 -8.11
CA ALA A 403 11.64 -17.63 -8.52
C ALA A 403 12.70 -18.72 -8.72
N ALA A 404 12.82 -19.66 -7.77
CA ALA A 404 13.72 -20.79 -7.87
C ALA A 404 13.42 -21.70 -9.09
N LYS A 405 12.17 -21.73 -9.55
CA LYS A 405 11.73 -22.43 -10.76
C LYS A 405 11.80 -21.57 -12.02
N LYS A 406 12.30 -20.32 -11.94
CA LYS A 406 12.38 -19.37 -13.06
C LYS A 406 11.03 -19.10 -13.73
N ILE A 407 9.95 -19.12 -12.96
CA ILE A 407 8.59 -18.86 -13.45
C ILE A 407 8.32 -17.35 -13.46
N PRO A 408 7.86 -16.77 -14.57
CA PRO A 408 7.44 -15.37 -14.62
C PRO A 408 6.18 -15.15 -13.80
N LEU A 409 6.08 -13.94 -13.23
CA LEU A 409 5.06 -13.57 -12.27
C LEU A 409 4.38 -12.26 -12.65
N ILE A 410 3.06 -12.21 -12.49
CA ILE A 410 2.28 -10.97 -12.53
C ILE A 410 1.75 -10.71 -11.12
N ILE A 411 1.92 -9.48 -10.62
CA ILE A 411 1.21 -8.96 -9.45
C ILE A 411 0.22 -7.93 -9.91
N THR A 412 -1.01 -8.02 -9.42
CA THR A 412 -2.09 -7.08 -9.73
C THR A 412 -3.13 -7.05 -8.60
N THR A 413 -4.15 -6.25 -8.77
CA THR A 413 -5.33 -6.14 -7.90
C THR A 413 -6.56 -5.89 -8.76
N ASP A 414 -7.74 -5.89 -8.19
CA ASP A 414 -9.02 -5.58 -8.86
C ASP A 414 -9.48 -4.13 -8.62
N HIS A 415 -9.16 -3.58 -7.45
CA HIS A 415 -9.38 -2.18 -7.06
C HIS A 415 -8.40 -1.80 -5.95
N GLY A 416 -8.33 -0.52 -5.62
CA GLY A 416 -7.69 -0.03 -4.42
C GLY A 416 -8.71 0.55 -3.45
N SER A 417 -8.24 1.35 -2.50
CA SER A 417 -9.04 1.98 -1.47
C SER A 417 -8.49 3.35 -1.09
N VAL A 418 -9.32 4.16 -0.45
CA VAL A 418 -8.96 5.51 0.00
C VAL A 418 -9.36 5.70 1.47
N ARG A 419 -8.57 6.47 2.21
CA ARG A 419 -8.93 6.91 3.56
C ARG A 419 -9.93 8.04 3.46
N VAL A 420 -11.15 7.82 3.96
CA VAL A 420 -12.25 8.78 3.83
C VAL A 420 -12.33 9.72 5.03
N ASN A 421 -12.62 11.00 4.78
CA ASN A 421 -12.72 11.99 5.86
C ASN A 421 -13.85 13.01 5.67
N ASN A 422 -14.41 13.17 4.48
CA ASN A 422 -15.43 14.17 4.18
C ASN A 422 -16.81 13.54 3.95
N PRO A 423 -17.79 13.75 4.85
CA PRO A 423 -19.09 13.12 4.75
C PRO A 423 -20.02 13.85 3.77
N VAL A 424 -20.59 13.13 2.83
CA VAL A 424 -21.63 13.56 1.88
C VAL A 424 -22.98 12.98 2.31
N LYS A 425 -24.00 13.82 2.39
CA LYS A 425 -25.34 13.40 2.77
C LYS A 425 -26.05 12.69 1.61
N VAL A 426 -26.60 11.52 1.90
CA VAL A 426 -27.45 10.80 0.97
C VAL A 426 -28.71 10.30 1.70
N ILE A 427 -29.86 10.38 1.03
CA ILE A 427 -31.10 9.77 1.48
C ILE A 427 -31.48 8.74 0.44
N GLY A 428 -31.79 7.55 0.87
CA GLY A 428 -32.28 6.45 0.03
C GLY A 428 -33.33 5.63 0.76
N ASP A 429 -34.00 4.77 0.07
CA ASP A 429 -34.94 3.83 0.65
C ASP A 429 -34.21 2.62 1.30
N ARG A 430 -34.98 1.69 1.86
CA ARG A 430 -34.43 0.51 2.54
C ARG A 430 -33.69 -0.46 1.62
N SER A 431 -33.90 -0.37 0.32
CA SER A 431 -33.26 -1.21 -0.69
C SER A 431 -31.92 -0.62 -1.17
N THR A 432 -31.56 0.59 -0.71
CA THR A 432 -30.27 1.21 -1.02
C THR A 432 -29.13 0.42 -0.36
N ASN A 433 -28.09 0.11 -1.11
CA ASN A 433 -26.95 -0.61 -0.61
C ASN A 433 -26.22 0.10 0.56
N THR A 434 -25.44 -0.64 1.33
CA THR A 434 -24.76 -0.13 2.51
C THR A 434 -23.36 0.44 2.24
N ASN A 435 -22.80 0.25 1.04
CA ASN A 435 -21.46 0.72 0.71
C ASN A 435 -21.31 2.23 0.95
N LEU A 436 -20.16 2.68 1.41
CA LEU A 436 -19.92 4.07 1.78
C LEU A 436 -19.38 4.94 0.64
N ARG A 437 -18.92 4.33 -0.46
CA ARG A 437 -18.33 5.06 -1.58
C ARG A 437 -19.23 5.13 -2.81
N TYR A 438 -20.22 4.23 -2.90
CA TYR A 438 -21.26 4.34 -3.92
C TYR A 438 -22.63 3.96 -3.36
N LYS A 439 -23.68 4.43 -4.02
CA LYS A 439 -25.06 4.04 -3.73
C LYS A 439 -25.75 3.62 -5.00
N ASN A 440 -26.50 2.52 -4.90
CA ASN A 440 -27.43 2.05 -5.90
C ASN A 440 -28.82 1.98 -5.26
N GLY A 441 -29.81 2.61 -5.85
CA GLY A 441 -31.16 2.62 -5.28
C GLY A 441 -32.13 3.49 -6.07
N ARG A 442 -33.40 3.43 -5.63
CA ARG A 442 -34.46 4.30 -6.14
C ARG A 442 -34.47 5.62 -5.37
N SER A 443 -34.95 6.67 -6.01
CA SER A 443 -35.26 7.94 -5.33
C SER A 443 -34.14 8.46 -4.42
N LEU A 444 -32.89 8.24 -4.83
CA LEU A 444 -31.75 8.77 -4.10
C LEU A 444 -31.81 10.30 -4.10
N ASN A 445 -31.68 10.89 -2.91
CA ASN A 445 -31.62 12.34 -2.74
C ASN A 445 -30.23 12.73 -2.19
N TYR A 446 -29.54 13.56 -2.94
CA TYR A 446 -28.15 13.99 -2.71
C TYR A 446 -27.88 15.33 -3.40
N ASN A 447 -26.82 15.99 -3.01
CA ASN A 447 -26.34 17.16 -3.73
C ASN A 447 -25.56 16.72 -5.00
N LYS A 448 -26.08 17.07 -6.18
CA LYS A 448 -25.46 16.68 -7.46
C LYS A 448 -24.05 17.22 -7.68
N ASN A 449 -23.72 18.31 -7.02
CA ASN A 449 -22.38 18.90 -7.14
C ASN A 449 -21.32 18.14 -6.32
N GLU A 450 -21.73 17.26 -5.41
CA GLU A 450 -20.85 16.50 -4.51
C GLU A 450 -20.62 15.06 -4.99
N VAL A 451 -21.31 14.58 -6.02
CA VAL A 451 -21.25 13.18 -6.47
C VAL A 451 -21.12 13.06 -7.99
N PHE A 452 -20.63 11.94 -8.45
CA PHE A 452 -20.78 11.52 -9.84
C PHE A 452 -22.05 10.66 -9.97
N GLU A 453 -22.98 11.10 -10.79
CA GLU A 453 -24.28 10.46 -11.00
C GLU A 453 -24.32 9.71 -12.34
N VAL A 454 -24.63 8.41 -12.31
CA VAL A 454 -24.98 7.60 -13.48
C VAL A 454 -26.50 7.35 -13.44
N LYS A 455 -27.25 8.24 -14.09
CA LYS A 455 -28.72 8.17 -14.12
C LYS A 455 -29.25 6.94 -14.84
N ASN A 456 -28.57 6.57 -15.91
CA ASN A 456 -28.88 5.39 -16.70
C ASN A 456 -27.81 4.32 -16.50
N PRO A 457 -27.99 3.37 -15.59
CA PRO A 457 -27.01 2.32 -15.33
C PRO A 457 -26.57 1.55 -16.57
N ALA A 458 -27.45 1.43 -17.59
CA ALA A 458 -27.10 0.75 -18.83
C ALA A 458 -25.96 1.43 -19.62
N GLU A 459 -25.76 2.74 -19.48
CA GLU A 459 -24.63 3.46 -20.11
C GLU A 459 -23.28 3.11 -19.47
N ALA A 460 -23.30 2.66 -18.22
CA ALA A 460 -22.13 2.16 -17.50
C ALA A 460 -22.09 0.62 -17.44
N PHE A 461 -22.96 -0.07 -18.15
CA PHE A 461 -23.10 -1.53 -18.10
C PHE A 461 -23.35 -2.08 -16.70
N LEU A 462 -24.04 -1.33 -15.86
CA LEU A 462 -24.37 -1.70 -14.49
C LEU A 462 -25.78 -2.31 -14.40
N PRO A 463 -26.00 -3.31 -13.51
CA PRO A 463 -27.29 -3.91 -13.29
C PRO A 463 -28.35 -2.90 -12.85
N ARG A 464 -29.60 -3.14 -13.24
CA ARG A 464 -30.75 -2.37 -12.80
C ARG A 464 -31.64 -3.25 -11.93
N THR A 465 -31.85 -2.87 -10.69
CA THR A 465 -32.82 -3.52 -9.82
C THR A 465 -34.25 -3.09 -10.16
N ASN A 466 -34.42 -1.88 -10.75
CA ASN A 466 -35.69 -1.36 -11.22
C ASN A 466 -35.51 -0.19 -12.22
N VAL A 467 -36.59 0.26 -12.84
CA VAL A 467 -36.56 1.29 -13.90
C VAL A 467 -36.01 2.64 -13.44
N SER A 468 -36.19 2.98 -12.16
CA SER A 468 -35.74 4.25 -11.56
C SER A 468 -34.41 4.16 -10.78
N SER A 469 -33.71 3.03 -10.85
CA SER A 469 -32.40 2.90 -10.19
C SER A 469 -31.36 3.79 -10.86
N ALA A 470 -30.59 4.47 -10.02
CA ALA A 470 -29.38 5.22 -10.39
C ALA A 470 -28.21 4.78 -9.53
N TYR A 471 -27.00 5.00 -10.04
CA TYR A 471 -25.77 4.86 -9.27
C TYR A 471 -25.19 6.24 -9.00
N VAL A 472 -24.73 6.45 -7.78
CA VAL A 472 -24.00 7.65 -7.39
C VAL A 472 -22.70 7.27 -6.70
N PHE A 473 -21.64 7.98 -7.01
CA PHE A 473 -20.28 7.69 -6.54
C PHE A 473 -19.70 8.87 -5.80
N CYS A 474 -19.04 8.60 -4.68
CA CYS A 474 -18.23 9.58 -3.97
C CYS A 474 -16.93 9.89 -4.72
N ARG A 475 -16.41 11.08 -4.51
CA ARG A 475 -15.18 11.59 -5.11
C ARG A 475 -14.05 11.67 -4.07
N GLY A 476 -12.81 11.48 -4.49
CA GLY A 476 -11.64 11.66 -3.63
C GLY A 476 -11.82 10.99 -2.28
N VAL A 477 -11.78 11.76 -1.22
CA VAL A 477 -11.89 11.30 0.18
C VAL A 477 -13.31 11.34 0.77
N ASP A 478 -14.32 11.56 -0.06
CA ASP A 478 -15.72 11.65 0.38
C ASP A 478 -16.29 10.29 0.76
N PHE A 479 -17.29 10.27 1.65
CA PHE A 479 -18.07 9.07 1.96
C PHE A 479 -19.54 9.40 2.24
N PHE A 480 -20.44 8.48 1.91
CA PHE A 480 -21.86 8.66 2.13
C PHE A 480 -22.27 8.45 3.58
N ALA A 481 -23.01 9.41 4.13
CA ALA A 481 -23.61 9.32 5.45
C ALA A 481 -25.11 9.59 5.39
N TYR A 482 -25.91 8.74 6.05
CA TYR A 482 -27.35 8.93 6.16
C TYR A 482 -27.67 10.04 7.19
N PRO A 483 -28.76 10.83 6.99
CA PRO A 483 -29.14 11.87 7.94
C PRO A 483 -29.50 11.37 9.34
N ASN A 484 -30.06 10.14 9.43
CA ASN A 484 -30.41 9.52 10.71
C ASN A 484 -29.13 9.14 11.46
N ASN A 485 -28.97 9.63 12.71
CA ASN A 485 -27.75 9.46 13.52
C ASN A 485 -26.48 9.96 12.83
N TYR A 486 -26.60 11.01 12.02
CA TYR A 486 -25.54 11.54 11.16
C TYR A 486 -24.21 11.70 11.86
N ASN A 487 -24.19 12.41 13.02
CA ASN A 487 -22.95 12.67 13.76
C ASN A 487 -22.29 11.38 14.25
N HIS A 488 -23.07 10.38 14.64
CA HIS A 488 -22.54 9.08 15.06
C HIS A 488 -21.85 8.37 13.89
N TYR A 489 -22.52 8.24 12.75
CA TYR A 489 -21.95 7.57 11.58
C TYR A 489 -20.78 8.34 10.97
N VAL A 490 -20.83 9.66 10.97
CA VAL A 490 -19.71 10.49 10.54
C VAL A 490 -18.48 10.27 11.42
N SER A 491 -18.65 10.25 12.74
CA SER A 491 -17.55 9.98 13.67
C SER A 491 -17.01 8.55 13.53
N TYR A 492 -17.89 7.58 13.29
CA TYR A 492 -17.52 6.16 13.18
C TYR A 492 -16.74 5.85 11.89
N TYR A 493 -17.18 6.41 10.75
CA TYR A 493 -16.59 6.10 9.45
C TYR A 493 -15.49 7.07 9.00
N ARG A 494 -15.36 8.22 9.64
CA ARG A 494 -14.25 9.13 9.36
C ARG A 494 -12.92 8.44 9.62
N ASP A 495 -11.97 8.68 8.73
CA ASP A 495 -10.62 8.10 8.77
C ASP A 495 -10.57 6.58 8.56
N THR A 496 -11.67 5.94 8.16
CA THR A 496 -11.67 4.53 7.73
C THR A 496 -11.20 4.39 6.28
N ILE A 497 -10.76 3.19 5.91
CA ILE A 497 -10.35 2.85 4.55
C ILE A 497 -11.53 2.24 3.83
N GLN A 498 -11.92 2.83 2.71
CA GLN A 498 -13.13 2.47 1.96
C GLN A 498 -12.83 2.40 0.45
N HIS A 499 -13.69 1.70 -0.30
CA HIS A 499 -13.58 1.52 -1.74
C HIS A 499 -14.95 1.47 -2.42
N GLY A 500 -14.99 1.73 -3.72
CA GLY A 500 -16.23 1.71 -4.52
C GLY A 500 -16.53 3.00 -5.27
N GLY A 501 -15.78 4.08 -4.99
CA GLY A 501 -15.94 5.41 -5.58
C GLY A 501 -14.85 5.77 -6.59
N ILE A 502 -14.64 7.06 -6.73
CA ILE A 502 -13.65 7.64 -7.65
C ILE A 502 -12.53 8.29 -6.84
N SER A 503 -11.36 7.73 -6.91
CA SER A 503 -10.08 8.34 -6.50
C SER A 503 -8.95 7.73 -7.34
N MET A 504 -7.79 8.37 -7.33
CA MET A 504 -6.60 7.82 -7.98
C MET A 504 -6.23 6.46 -7.36
N GLU A 505 -6.33 6.35 -6.04
CA GLU A 505 -6.01 5.16 -5.26
C GLU A 505 -6.94 3.97 -5.55
N GLU A 506 -8.25 4.23 -5.76
CA GLU A 506 -9.24 3.20 -6.06
C GLU A 506 -9.20 2.72 -7.50
N MET A 507 -8.91 3.63 -8.43
CA MET A 507 -9.07 3.37 -9.87
C MET A 507 -7.77 3.12 -10.62
N MET A 508 -6.66 3.78 -10.28
CA MET A 508 -5.36 3.56 -10.93
C MET A 508 -4.55 2.53 -10.14
N ILE A 509 -4.65 1.30 -10.57
CA ILE A 509 -4.21 0.11 -9.82
C ILE A 509 -3.10 -0.65 -10.54
N PRO A 510 -2.18 -1.31 -9.78
CA PRO A 510 -0.95 -1.89 -10.33
C PRO A 510 -1.20 -3.10 -11.23
N PHE A 511 -0.43 -3.15 -12.31
CA PHE A 511 -0.17 -4.32 -13.13
C PHE A 511 1.35 -4.46 -13.31
N ILE A 512 1.94 -5.42 -12.64
CA ILE A 512 3.39 -5.57 -12.54
C ILE A 512 3.78 -6.92 -13.14
N TYR A 513 4.60 -6.90 -14.17
CA TYR A 513 5.16 -8.11 -14.78
C TYR A 513 6.63 -8.26 -14.42
N MET A 514 7.01 -9.46 -13.98
CA MET A 514 8.35 -9.74 -13.46
C MET A 514 8.89 -11.06 -13.99
N LYS A 515 10.22 -11.10 -14.17
CA LYS A 515 10.98 -12.31 -14.48
C LYS A 515 11.93 -12.65 -13.34
N ALA A 516 12.06 -13.92 -13.01
CA ALA A 516 12.98 -14.38 -11.96
C ALA A 516 14.44 -14.07 -12.33
N LYS A 517 15.22 -13.66 -11.33
CA LYS A 517 16.66 -13.38 -11.44
C LYS A 517 17.49 -14.62 -11.70
#